data_c355cb66b284f200795689d7d3921289
#
_entry.id   c355cb66b284f200795689d7d3921289
#
_cell.length_a   1.000
_cell.length_b   1.000
_cell.length_c   1.000
_cell.angle_alpha   90.00
_cell.angle_beta   90.00
_cell.angle_gamma   90.00
#
_symmetry.space_group_name_H-M   'P 1'
#
loop_
_entity.id
_entity.type
_entity.pdbx_description
1 polymer ?
#
loop_
_entity_poly.entity_id
_entity_poly.type
_entity_poly.pdbx_seq_one_letter_code
_entity_poly.pdbx_strand_id
1 'polypeptide(L)'
;MIYPLASSTWGKEEVEAIQRVIDTDMYTMGKHVKQFEEAFAEKFGSENAVMVNSGSSANLLMLSLLKWKYKLTGERTGERKANIIVPVVGWATTYFPIVQNRFQINFVDVDPYTFNI
;
A
#
# COMPACT_ATOMS: atom_id res chain seq x y z
N MET A 1 -19.22 -26.20 -1.02
CA MET A 1 -17.86 -25.68 -1.31
C MET A 1 -17.64 -24.51 -0.34
N ILE A 2 -16.57 -24.53 0.44
CA ILE A 2 -16.25 -23.45 1.37
C ILE A 2 -15.17 -22.61 0.69
N TYR A 3 -15.45 -21.30 0.53
CA TYR A 3 -14.46 -20.34 0.04
C TYR A 3 -13.82 -19.67 1.26
N PRO A 4 -12.60 -20.04 1.65
CA PRO A 4 -11.92 -19.37 2.76
C PRO A 4 -11.54 -17.94 2.35
N LEU A 5 -11.54 -17.03 3.32
CA LEU A 5 -11.10 -15.65 3.12
C LEU A 5 -9.63 -15.58 2.71
N ALA A 6 -8.82 -16.47 3.24
CA ALA A 6 -7.41 -16.61 2.90
C ALA A 6 -6.96 -18.07 3.08
N SER A 7 -5.92 -18.44 2.35
CA SER A 7 -5.23 -19.74 2.51
C SER A 7 -3.73 -19.50 2.56
N SER A 8 -3.02 -20.32 3.33
CA SER A 8 -1.56 -20.25 3.36
C SER A 8 -0.99 -20.89 2.10
N THR A 9 -0.09 -20.19 1.45
CA THR A 9 0.75 -20.69 0.34
C THR A 9 2.18 -20.91 0.78
N TRP A 10 2.46 -20.79 2.07
CA TRP A 10 3.80 -20.95 2.64
C TRP A 10 4.25 -22.40 2.56
N GLY A 11 5.48 -22.57 2.08
CA GLY A 11 6.19 -23.83 2.03
C GLY A 11 7.48 -23.80 2.86
N LYS A 12 8.34 -24.72 2.53
CA LYS A 12 9.64 -24.86 3.20
C LYS A 12 10.57 -23.66 2.91
N GLU A 13 10.47 -23.10 1.71
CA GLU A 13 11.32 -22.01 1.23
C GLU A 13 11.13 -20.72 2.04
N GLU A 14 9.88 -20.38 2.37
CA GLU A 14 9.55 -19.22 3.18
C GLU A 14 10.07 -19.39 4.62
N VAL A 15 9.88 -20.57 5.20
CA VAL A 15 10.35 -20.87 6.55
C VAL A 15 11.87 -20.81 6.63
N GLU A 16 12.58 -21.37 5.65
CA GLU A 16 14.05 -21.31 5.56
C GLU A 16 14.54 -19.87 5.35
N ALA A 17 13.80 -19.04 4.59
CA ALA A 17 14.14 -17.63 4.43
C ALA A 17 14.04 -16.86 5.75
N ILE A 18 13.01 -17.12 6.54
CA ILE A 18 12.87 -16.53 7.87
C ILE A 18 14.00 -17.01 8.80
N GLN A 19 14.33 -18.31 8.78
CA GLN A 19 15.40 -18.84 9.60
C GLN A 19 16.75 -18.16 9.27
N ARG A 20 17.04 -17.95 7.99
CA ARG A 20 18.27 -17.21 7.59
C ARG A 20 18.32 -15.79 8.16
N VAL A 21 17.18 -15.10 8.29
CA VAL A 21 17.14 -13.78 8.93
C VAL A 21 17.37 -13.90 10.43
N ILE A 22 16.76 -14.89 11.09
CA ILE A 22 16.96 -15.15 12.53
C ILE A 22 18.46 -15.41 12.83
N ASP A 23 19.11 -16.18 11.99
CA ASP A 23 20.54 -16.52 12.15
C ASP A 23 21.47 -15.30 12.03
N THR A 24 21.00 -14.21 11.44
CA THR A 24 21.76 -12.93 11.37
C THR A 24 21.63 -12.05 12.59
N ASP A 25 20.69 -12.34 13.49
CA ASP A 25 20.29 -11.50 14.64
C ASP A 25 19.93 -10.04 14.25
N MET A 26 19.53 -9.80 13.00
CA MET A 26 19.17 -8.50 12.46
C MET A 26 17.68 -8.47 12.08
N TYR A 27 16.84 -7.91 12.94
CA TYR A 27 15.36 -7.92 12.80
C TYR A 27 14.77 -6.59 12.34
N THR A 28 15.59 -5.68 11.88
CA THR A 28 15.17 -4.36 11.37
C THR A 28 15.56 -4.17 9.91
N MET A 29 15.31 -2.99 9.37
CA MET A 29 15.66 -2.65 7.99
C MET A 29 17.17 -2.81 7.77
N GLY A 30 17.52 -3.75 6.89
CA GLY A 30 18.89 -4.11 6.63
C GLY A 30 19.11 -4.61 5.21
N LYS A 31 20.09 -5.47 5.04
CA LYS A 31 20.52 -6.02 3.74
C LYS A 31 19.37 -6.65 2.95
N HIS A 32 18.47 -7.41 3.60
CA HIS A 32 17.36 -8.07 2.92
C HIS A 32 16.27 -7.09 2.44
N VAL A 33 16.00 -6.03 3.20
CA VAL A 33 15.13 -4.94 2.77
C VAL A 33 15.71 -4.25 1.54
N LYS A 34 16.99 -3.91 1.57
CA LYS A 34 17.67 -3.29 0.43
C LYS A 34 17.63 -4.16 -0.83
N GLN A 35 17.90 -5.45 -0.70
CA GLN A 35 17.81 -6.41 -1.79
C GLN A 35 16.39 -6.49 -2.37
N PHE A 36 15.37 -6.47 -1.51
CA PHE A 36 13.98 -6.44 -1.94
C PHE A 36 13.66 -5.15 -2.72
N GLU A 37 14.04 -3.98 -2.19
CA GLU A 37 13.80 -2.68 -2.83
C GLU A 37 14.47 -2.60 -4.21
N GLU A 38 15.72 -3.06 -4.33
CA GLU A 38 16.45 -3.10 -5.60
C GLU A 38 15.76 -4.02 -6.62
N ALA A 39 15.43 -5.26 -6.21
CA ALA A 39 14.77 -6.23 -7.09
C ALA A 39 13.36 -5.78 -7.49
N PHE A 40 12.62 -5.14 -6.58
CA PHE A 40 11.29 -4.60 -6.87
C PHE A 40 11.37 -3.44 -7.84
N ALA A 41 12.29 -2.50 -7.64
CA ALA A 41 12.51 -1.37 -8.52
C ALA A 41 12.87 -1.85 -9.95
N GLU A 42 13.80 -2.80 -10.07
CA GLU A 42 14.19 -3.40 -11.34
C GLU A 42 13.00 -4.06 -12.05
N LYS A 43 12.25 -4.90 -11.31
CA LYS A 43 11.11 -5.65 -11.88
C LYS A 43 10.02 -4.75 -12.43
N PHE A 44 9.75 -3.62 -11.78
CA PHE A 44 8.70 -2.67 -12.18
C PHE A 44 9.21 -1.48 -12.99
N GLY A 45 10.50 -1.43 -13.31
CA GLY A 45 11.10 -0.37 -14.12
C GLY A 45 11.07 0.99 -13.43
N SER A 46 11.11 1.02 -12.10
CA SER A 46 11.21 2.25 -11.32
C SER A 46 12.68 2.51 -10.93
N GLU A 47 13.04 3.76 -10.71
CA GLU A 47 14.37 4.13 -10.26
C GLU A 47 14.65 3.68 -8.83
N ASN A 48 13.64 3.76 -7.97
CA ASN A 48 13.73 3.41 -6.56
C ASN A 48 12.46 2.72 -6.09
N ALA A 49 12.57 1.93 -5.03
CA ALA A 49 11.46 1.40 -4.27
C ALA A 49 11.72 1.61 -2.78
N VAL A 50 10.67 1.72 -2.00
CA VAL A 50 10.74 1.87 -0.53
C VAL A 50 9.81 0.85 0.10
N MET A 51 10.40 -0.06 0.88
CA MET A 51 9.63 -1.04 1.62
C MET A 51 8.99 -0.42 2.86
N VAL A 52 7.76 -0.81 3.12
CA VAL A 52 7.02 -0.47 4.34
C VAL A 52 6.44 -1.74 4.95
N ASN A 53 5.98 -1.65 6.19
CA ASN A 53 5.50 -2.80 6.96
C ASN A 53 4.15 -3.38 6.50
N SER A 54 3.39 -2.66 5.66
CA SER A 54 2.09 -3.11 5.17
C SER A 54 1.62 -2.31 3.96
N GLY A 55 0.67 -2.87 3.20
CA GLY A 55 -0.01 -2.13 2.13
C GLY A 55 -0.76 -0.89 2.63
N SER A 56 -1.26 -0.92 3.86
CA SER A 56 -1.90 0.25 4.49
C SER A 56 -0.92 1.40 4.67
N SER A 57 0.29 1.11 5.12
CA SER A 57 1.37 2.10 5.23
C SER A 57 1.85 2.59 3.86
N ALA A 58 1.87 1.72 2.86
CA ALA A 58 2.17 2.12 1.48
C ALA A 58 1.15 3.12 0.96
N ASN A 59 -0.15 2.85 1.14
CA ASN A 59 -1.22 3.76 0.74
C ASN A 59 -1.11 5.12 1.45
N LEU A 60 -0.83 5.11 2.75
CA LEU A 60 -0.66 6.34 3.52
C LEU A 60 0.54 7.15 3.00
N LEU A 61 1.66 6.49 2.77
CA LEU A 61 2.88 7.14 2.28
C LEU A 61 2.68 7.73 0.88
N MET A 62 2.05 6.97 -0.04
CA MET A 62 1.75 7.43 -1.40
C MET A 62 0.88 8.69 -1.39
N LEU A 63 -0.23 8.69 -0.63
CA LEU A 63 -1.13 9.84 -0.57
C LEU A 63 -0.47 11.04 0.12
N SER A 64 0.33 10.82 1.16
CA SER A 64 1.09 11.88 1.81
C SER A 64 2.13 12.50 0.87
N LEU A 65 2.79 11.68 0.07
CA LEU A 65 3.74 12.15 -0.94
C LEU A 65 3.05 12.96 -2.05
N LEU A 66 1.91 12.50 -2.55
CA LEU A 66 1.12 13.23 -3.54
C LEU A 66 0.67 14.58 -3.00
N LYS A 67 0.18 14.59 -1.76
CA LYS A 67 -0.19 15.82 -1.07
C LYS A 67 0.98 16.82 -1.02
N TRP A 68 2.14 16.35 -0.60
CA TRP A 68 3.34 17.20 -0.50
C TRP A 68 3.81 17.69 -1.88
N LYS A 69 3.95 16.76 -2.85
CA LYS A 69 4.50 17.05 -4.19
C LYS A 69 3.64 18.05 -4.97
N TYR A 70 2.33 17.91 -4.90
CA TYR A 70 1.40 18.75 -5.66
C TYR A 70 0.76 19.87 -4.82
N LYS A 71 1.22 20.05 -3.57
CA LYS A 71 0.67 21.03 -2.63
C LYS A 71 -0.86 20.96 -2.53
N LEU A 72 -1.37 19.72 -2.49
CA LEU A 72 -2.80 19.45 -2.40
C LEU A 72 -3.23 19.64 -0.94
N THR A 73 -4.13 20.55 -0.68
CA THR A 73 -4.67 20.74 0.67
C THR A 73 -6.14 20.32 0.69
N GLY A 74 -6.52 19.75 1.82
CA GLY A 74 -7.93 19.48 2.12
C GLY A 74 -8.63 20.65 2.83
N GLU A 75 -7.97 21.79 3.03
CA GLU A 75 -8.48 22.93 3.80
C GLU A 75 -9.17 23.98 2.92
N ARG A 76 -10.14 24.70 3.55
CA ARG A 76 -11.04 25.68 2.92
C ARG A 76 -10.37 26.99 2.42
N THR A 77 -9.07 27.04 2.28
CA THR A 77 -8.29 28.26 2.04
C THR A 77 -7.98 28.57 0.57
N GLY A 78 -8.88 28.20 -0.34
CA GLY A 78 -8.76 28.53 -1.78
C GLY A 78 -7.80 27.62 -2.58
N GLU A 79 -7.17 26.66 -1.95
CA GLU A 79 -6.30 25.71 -2.61
C GLU A 79 -7.14 24.51 -3.15
N ARG A 80 -6.64 23.86 -4.19
CA ARG A 80 -7.34 22.75 -4.84
C ARG A 80 -7.60 21.61 -3.85
N LYS A 81 -8.88 21.37 -3.54
CA LYS A 81 -9.29 20.14 -2.86
C LYS A 81 -9.06 18.98 -3.80
N ALA A 82 -8.20 18.07 -3.40
CA ALA A 82 -8.09 16.81 -4.12
C ALA A 82 -9.26 15.89 -3.73
N ASN A 83 -9.99 15.45 -4.73
CA ASN A 83 -11.03 14.44 -4.60
C ASN A 83 -10.45 13.10 -5.05
N ILE A 84 -10.67 12.09 -4.25
CA ILE A 84 -10.22 10.73 -4.57
C ILE A 84 -11.44 9.85 -4.77
N ILE A 85 -11.53 9.27 -5.96
CA ILE A 85 -12.58 8.32 -6.32
C ILE A 85 -12.17 6.95 -5.81
N VAL A 86 -13.08 6.29 -5.13
CA VAL A 86 -12.86 4.95 -4.58
C VAL A 86 -14.12 4.09 -4.74
N PRO A 87 -13.98 2.78 -4.94
CA PRO A 87 -15.12 1.89 -4.92
C PRO A 87 -15.76 1.87 -3.53
N VAL A 88 -17.09 1.80 -3.46
CA VAL A 88 -17.81 1.70 -2.19
C VAL A 88 -17.56 0.35 -1.51
N VAL A 89 -17.31 -0.69 -2.29
CA VAL A 89 -16.92 -2.01 -1.79
C VAL A 89 -15.41 -2.11 -1.74
N GLY A 90 -14.84 -2.05 -0.55
CA GLY A 90 -13.40 -2.10 -0.38
C GLY A 90 -12.99 -2.22 1.09
N TRP A 91 -11.70 -2.36 1.30
CA TRP A 91 -11.15 -2.49 2.65
C TRP A 91 -10.96 -1.11 3.30
N ALA A 92 -11.26 -0.99 4.59
CA ALA A 92 -11.19 0.27 5.32
C ALA A 92 -9.82 0.99 5.21
N THR A 93 -8.74 0.22 5.13
CA THR A 93 -7.37 0.77 4.99
C THR A 93 -7.09 1.40 3.61
N THR A 94 -7.99 1.25 2.65
CA THR A 94 -7.96 2.02 1.39
C THR A 94 -8.48 3.45 1.63
N TYR A 95 -9.43 3.62 2.53
CA TYR A 95 -10.09 4.91 2.78
C TYR A 95 -9.41 5.75 3.86
N PHE A 96 -8.89 5.11 4.92
CA PHE A 96 -8.27 5.81 6.03
C PHE A 96 -7.15 6.77 5.61
N PRO A 97 -6.20 6.43 4.74
CA PRO A 97 -5.16 7.34 4.30
C PRO A 97 -5.67 8.59 3.60
N ILE A 98 -6.83 8.49 2.92
CA ILE A 98 -7.47 9.62 2.26
C ILE A 98 -7.94 10.64 3.30
N VAL A 99 -8.65 10.14 4.32
CA VAL A 99 -9.14 10.97 5.43
C VAL A 99 -7.99 11.54 6.25
N GLN A 100 -6.98 10.74 6.56
CA GLN A 100 -5.78 11.17 7.30
C GLN A 100 -5.04 12.29 6.57
N ASN A 101 -5.02 12.28 5.25
CA ASN A 101 -4.45 13.35 4.44
C ASN A 101 -5.41 14.52 4.21
N ARG A 102 -6.63 14.48 4.75
CA ARG A 102 -7.69 15.49 4.61
C ARG A 102 -8.17 15.67 3.17
N PHE A 103 -8.07 14.63 2.35
CA PHE A 103 -8.67 14.60 1.02
C PHE A 103 -10.17 14.30 1.10
N GLN A 104 -10.90 14.69 0.08
CA GLN A 104 -12.32 14.34 -0.05
C GLN A 104 -12.45 12.97 -0.71
N ILE A 105 -13.29 12.10 -0.13
CA ILE A 105 -13.63 10.81 -0.71
C ILE A 105 -14.90 10.96 -1.56
N ASN A 106 -14.84 10.45 -2.76
CA ASN A 106 -16.00 10.24 -3.61
C ASN A 106 -16.18 8.72 -3.80
N PHE A 107 -17.18 8.17 -3.15
CA PHE A 107 -17.53 6.78 -3.31
C PHE A 107 -18.28 6.58 -4.62
N VAL A 108 -17.90 5.56 -5.37
CA VAL A 108 -18.54 5.12 -6.61
C VAL A 108 -19.00 3.68 -6.42
N ASP A 109 -20.17 3.37 -6.95
CA ASP A 109 -20.66 2.01 -6.90
C ASP A 109 -19.84 1.10 -7.84
N VAL A 110 -19.89 -0.20 -7.58
CA VAL A 110 -19.20 -1.20 -8.38
C VAL A 110 -20.19 -1.94 -9.26
N ASP A 111 -19.76 -2.27 -10.46
CA ASP A 111 -20.52 -3.14 -11.34
C ASP A 111 -20.62 -4.54 -10.71
N PRO A 112 -21.82 -5.11 -10.54
CA PRO A 112 -22.01 -6.37 -9.81
C PRO A 112 -21.44 -7.60 -10.53
N TYR A 113 -21.07 -7.48 -11.80
CA TYR A 113 -20.52 -8.59 -12.58
C TYR A 113 -19.00 -8.52 -12.70
N THR A 114 -18.44 -7.33 -12.80
CA THR A 114 -17.00 -7.14 -12.99
C THR A 114 -16.28 -6.70 -11.72
N PHE A 115 -17.01 -6.21 -10.73
CA PHE A 115 -16.50 -5.59 -9.49
C PHE A 115 -15.58 -4.38 -9.71
N ASN A 116 -15.62 -3.79 -10.90
CA ASN A 116 -14.90 -2.56 -11.21
C ASN A 116 -15.81 -1.33 -11.07
N ILE A 117 -15.21 -0.15 -10.94
CA ILE A 117 -15.86 1.16 -10.97
C ILE A 117 -15.89 1.71 -12.38
#